data_b52fb6ff56b6597504ea3b43dc3d0477
#
_entry.id   b52fb6ff56b6597504ea3b43dc3d0477
#
_cell.length_a   1.000
_cell.length_b   1.000
_cell.length_c   1.000
_cell.angle_alpha   90.00
_cell.angle_beta   90.00
_cell.angle_gamma   90.00
#
_symmetry.space_group_name_H-M   'P 1'
#
loop_
_entity.id
_entity.type
_entity.pdbx_description
1 polymer ?
#
loop_
_entity_poly.entity_id
_entity_poly.type
_entity_poly.pdbx_seq_one_letter_code
_entity_poly.pdbx_strand_id
1 'polypeptide(L)'
;MTSALSKEMKWNAADYAAHSAVQQTWARELIARLHLRGDERVLDVGCGDGKVTAEIARAVPRGVVVGIDASAEMIAFAQKTFPHSGVLNLTFHVWDARKISPATRFPGAPASRRRSQVSGVGNAAFDLIFSNAALHWVDDHQAFLRGAASMLAPGGRLIVSCGGKGNAYDVFLALRPEMRLKRWRKFFRGLEKPYFFYSPADYEKWLPHFGFQTHRVSLAPKNAVYHGRDGFAAWLRTTWLPYVQRVPGDLRAEFIAGVADRYLAKHPPDAQGRVHVRMVRLEIDAVKQ
;
A
#
# COMPACT_ATOMS: atom_id res chain seq x y z
N MET A 1 19.57 -6.05 9.26
CA MET A 1 19.88 -4.64 9.00
C MET A 1 18.58 -3.99 8.51
N THR A 2 17.97 -3.14 9.31
CA THR A 2 16.75 -2.41 8.94
C THR A 2 17.13 -1.40 7.87
N SER A 3 16.48 -1.46 6.69
CA SER A 3 16.64 -0.43 5.66
C SER A 3 16.42 0.94 6.28
N ALA A 4 17.44 1.80 6.26
CA ALA A 4 17.41 3.14 6.81
C ALA A 4 16.37 4.05 6.09
N LEU A 5 15.86 3.61 4.94
CA LEU A 5 14.97 4.38 4.07
C LEU A 5 13.57 4.60 4.67
N SER A 6 13.06 3.69 5.52
CA SER A 6 11.72 3.84 6.08
C SER A 6 11.64 4.86 7.24
N LYS A 7 12.78 5.22 7.84
CA LYS A 7 12.82 6.17 8.99
C LYS A 7 12.85 7.65 8.61
N GLU A 8 13.13 7.99 7.35
CA GLU A 8 13.35 9.39 6.93
C GLU A 8 12.34 9.94 5.92
N MET A 9 11.46 9.12 5.35
CA MET A 9 10.45 9.62 4.41
C MET A 9 9.34 10.37 5.16
N LYS A 10 9.20 11.65 4.84
CA LYS A 10 8.10 12.48 5.36
C LYS A 10 6.94 12.44 4.38
N TRP A 11 5.85 11.86 4.80
CA TRP A 11 4.60 11.87 4.04
C TRP A 11 3.87 13.19 4.28
N ASN A 12 3.40 13.81 3.21
CA ASN A 12 2.37 14.83 3.32
C ASN A 12 1.00 14.15 3.13
N ALA A 13 0.39 13.75 4.24
CA ALA A 13 -0.85 12.97 4.20
C ALA A 13 -2.00 13.71 3.51
N ALA A 14 -2.09 15.03 3.67
CA ALA A 14 -3.12 15.85 3.02
C ALA A 14 -2.91 15.93 1.50
N ASP A 15 -1.66 16.16 1.04
CA ASP A 15 -1.33 16.19 -0.38
C ASP A 15 -1.53 14.80 -1.02
N TYR A 16 -1.11 13.73 -0.32
CA TYR A 16 -1.38 12.35 -0.76
C TYR A 16 -2.88 12.08 -0.88
N ALA A 17 -3.67 12.44 0.12
CA ALA A 17 -5.11 12.24 0.13
C ALA A 17 -5.82 12.95 -1.04
N ALA A 18 -5.34 14.13 -1.46
CA ALA A 18 -5.87 14.85 -2.61
C ALA A 18 -5.55 14.16 -3.95
N HIS A 19 -4.47 13.34 -4.04
CA HIS A 19 -3.97 12.77 -5.29
C HIS A 19 -4.01 11.23 -5.34
N SER A 20 -4.63 10.55 -4.37
CA SER A 20 -4.71 9.09 -4.25
C SER A 20 -5.95 8.44 -4.89
N ALA A 21 -6.72 9.17 -5.72
CA ALA A 21 -7.96 8.69 -6.32
C ALA A 21 -7.80 7.38 -7.13
N VAL A 22 -6.69 7.24 -7.86
CA VAL A 22 -6.41 6.04 -8.67
C VAL A 22 -6.26 4.81 -7.75
N GLN A 23 -5.52 4.93 -6.65
CA GLN A 23 -5.32 3.85 -5.68
C GLN A 23 -6.65 3.46 -5.00
N GLN A 24 -7.49 4.44 -4.71
CA GLN A 24 -8.82 4.23 -4.13
C GLN A 24 -9.76 3.49 -5.09
N THR A 25 -9.76 3.88 -6.37
CA THR A 25 -10.56 3.17 -7.39
C THR A 25 -10.16 1.71 -7.49
N TRP A 26 -8.87 1.40 -7.56
CA TRP A 26 -8.39 0.02 -7.61
C TRP A 26 -8.68 -0.75 -6.31
N ALA A 27 -8.67 -0.09 -5.15
CA ALA A 27 -9.07 -0.69 -3.90
C ALA A 27 -10.57 -1.08 -3.90
N ARG A 28 -11.44 -0.22 -4.41
CA ARG A 28 -12.88 -0.52 -4.55
C ARG A 28 -13.15 -1.71 -5.45
N GLU A 29 -12.44 -1.82 -6.59
CA GLU A 29 -12.51 -3.01 -7.45
C GLU A 29 -12.11 -4.29 -6.70
N LEU A 30 -11.11 -4.19 -5.82
CA LEU A 30 -10.64 -5.32 -5.01
C LEU A 30 -11.67 -5.67 -3.93
N ILE A 31 -12.18 -4.67 -3.20
CA ILE A 31 -13.20 -4.84 -2.15
C ILE A 31 -14.48 -5.46 -2.71
N ALA A 32 -14.92 -5.05 -3.89
CA ALA A 32 -16.12 -5.60 -4.53
C ALA A 32 -16.03 -7.12 -4.80
N ARG A 33 -14.82 -7.68 -4.89
CA ARG A 33 -14.58 -9.11 -5.08
C ARG A 33 -14.50 -9.89 -3.76
N LEU A 34 -14.51 -9.21 -2.61
CA LEU A 34 -14.32 -9.89 -1.31
C LEU A 34 -15.56 -10.65 -0.86
N HIS A 35 -16.75 -10.26 -1.32
CA HIS A 35 -18.04 -10.82 -0.87
C HIS A 35 -18.15 -10.84 0.65
N LEU A 36 -17.93 -9.67 1.29
CA LEU A 36 -17.96 -9.52 2.74
C LEU A 36 -19.35 -9.80 3.29
N ARG A 37 -19.44 -10.55 4.40
CA ARG A 37 -20.69 -10.90 5.11
C ARG A 37 -21.18 -9.79 6.04
N GLY A 38 -20.29 -8.82 6.32
CA GLY A 38 -20.58 -7.68 7.19
C GLY A 38 -20.22 -7.88 8.67
N ASP A 39 -19.58 -8.99 9.03
CA ASP A 39 -19.19 -9.31 10.42
C ASP A 39 -17.71 -9.69 10.55
N GLU A 40 -16.92 -9.52 9.49
CA GLU A 40 -15.49 -9.86 9.46
C GLU A 40 -14.68 -8.98 10.40
N ARG A 41 -13.62 -9.58 10.92
CA ARG A 41 -12.51 -8.87 11.55
C ARG A 41 -11.43 -8.67 10.49
N VAL A 42 -11.15 -7.42 10.16
CA VAL A 42 -10.25 -7.04 9.07
C VAL A 42 -9.03 -6.30 9.60
N LEU A 43 -7.84 -6.72 9.18
CA LEU A 43 -6.60 -5.96 9.33
C LEU A 43 -6.23 -5.38 7.96
N ASP A 44 -6.22 -4.05 7.85
CA ASP A 44 -5.74 -3.33 6.67
C ASP A 44 -4.29 -2.89 6.88
N VAL A 45 -3.38 -3.47 6.11
CA VAL A 45 -1.93 -3.28 6.25
C VAL A 45 -1.42 -2.27 5.22
N GLY A 46 -0.87 -1.16 5.71
CA GLY A 46 -0.51 0.00 4.91
C GLY A 46 -1.75 0.83 4.57
N CYS A 47 -2.56 1.14 5.58
CA CYS A 47 -3.85 1.82 5.43
C CYS A 47 -3.75 3.28 4.96
N GLY A 48 -2.56 3.88 5.01
CA GLY A 48 -2.30 5.25 4.59
C GLY A 48 -3.23 6.27 5.24
N ASP A 49 -3.93 7.07 4.42
CA ASP A 49 -4.86 8.11 4.85
C ASP A 49 -6.21 7.59 5.41
N GLY A 50 -6.39 6.26 5.45
CA GLY A 50 -7.55 5.59 6.04
C GLY A 50 -8.82 5.54 5.19
N LYS A 51 -8.85 6.13 3.99
CA LYS A 51 -10.06 6.17 3.14
C LYS A 51 -10.57 4.78 2.78
N VAL A 52 -9.67 3.90 2.32
CA VAL A 52 -9.99 2.52 1.95
C VAL A 52 -10.42 1.73 3.18
N THR A 53 -9.71 1.88 4.29
CA THR A 53 -10.03 1.24 5.58
C THR A 53 -11.43 1.62 6.07
N ALA A 54 -11.80 2.90 5.95
CA ALA A 54 -13.14 3.37 6.31
C ALA A 54 -14.24 2.82 5.37
N GLU A 55 -13.94 2.61 4.07
CA GLU A 55 -14.87 1.94 3.16
C GLU A 55 -15.08 0.46 3.56
N ILE A 56 -14.01 -0.24 3.93
CA ILE A 56 -14.09 -1.60 4.47
C ILE A 56 -14.91 -1.62 5.77
N ALA A 57 -14.69 -0.68 6.69
CA ALA A 57 -15.42 -0.60 7.95
C ALA A 57 -16.94 -0.43 7.74
N ARG A 58 -17.36 0.35 6.75
CA ARG A 58 -18.78 0.48 6.37
C ARG A 58 -19.34 -0.81 5.75
N ALA A 59 -18.51 -1.58 5.04
CA ALA A 59 -18.91 -2.86 4.46
C ALA A 59 -19.04 -3.98 5.50
N VAL A 60 -18.41 -3.82 6.68
CA VAL A 60 -18.49 -4.80 7.78
C VAL A 60 -19.07 -4.16 9.07
N PRO A 61 -20.31 -3.68 9.07
CA PRO A 61 -20.87 -2.88 10.17
C PRO A 61 -21.01 -3.64 11.51
N ARG A 62 -21.01 -4.97 11.48
CA ARG A 62 -21.00 -5.84 12.67
C ARG A 62 -19.61 -6.41 12.97
N GLY A 63 -18.64 -6.14 12.09
CA GLY A 63 -17.26 -6.56 12.19
C GLY A 63 -16.38 -5.56 12.94
N VAL A 64 -15.07 -5.74 12.80
CA VAL A 64 -14.04 -4.86 13.36
C VAL A 64 -12.98 -4.63 12.30
N VAL A 65 -12.55 -3.39 12.12
CA VAL A 65 -11.49 -3.04 11.20
C VAL A 65 -10.36 -2.33 11.93
N VAL A 66 -9.16 -2.83 11.74
CA VAL A 66 -7.94 -2.23 12.25
C VAL A 66 -7.08 -1.83 11.07
N GLY A 67 -6.78 -0.55 10.92
CA GLY A 67 -5.81 -0.03 9.95
C GLY A 67 -4.44 0.14 10.60
N ILE A 68 -3.40 -0.33 9.93
CA ILE A 68 -2.01 -0.09 10.35
C ILE A 68 -1.19 0.53 9.23
N ASP A 69 -0.31 1.45 9.59
CA ASP A 69 0.68 2.05 8.69
C ASP A 69 1.98 2.36 9.47
N ALA A 70 3.12 2.30 8.80
CA ALA A 70 4.40 2.63 9.42
C ALA A 70 4.60 4.13 9.62
N SER A 71 3.86 4.98 8.89
CA SER A 71 3.92 6.44 8.99
C SER A 71 2.99 6.96 10.08
N ALA A 72 3.59 7.60 11.09
CA ALA A 72 2.83 8.26 12.15
C ALA A 72 1.98 9.42 11.60
N GLU A 73 2.45 10.12 10.55
CA GLU A 73 1.73 11.22 9.92
C GLU A 73 0.47 10.73 9.21
N MET A 74 0.55 9.58 8.50
CA MET A 74 -0.60 8.95 7.87
C MET A 74 -1.64 8.52 8.91
N ILE A 75 -1.20 7.87 9.98
CA ILE A 75 -2.10 7.42 11.07
C ILE A 75 -2.76 8.61 11.77
N ALA A 76 -2.02 9.66 12.08
CA ALA A 76 -2.59 10.86 12.70
C ALA A 76 -3.66 11.52 11.79
N PHE A 77 -3.39 11.55 10.47
CA PHE A 77 -4.36 12.05 9.48
C PHE A 77 -5.60 11.14 9.40
N ALA A 78 -5.42 9.83 9.35
CA ALA A 78 -6.52 8.86 9.29
C ALA A 78 -7.41 8.95 10.55
N GLN A 79 -6.82 9.02 11.75
CA GLN A 79 -7.54 9.17 13.03
C GLN A 79 -8.33 10.48 13.09
N LYS A 80 -7.77 11.58 12.58
CA LYS A 80 -8.46 12.87 12.50
C LYS A 80 -9.61 12.86 11.51
N THR A 81 -9.43 12.21 10.36
CA THR A 81 -10.42 12.17 9.27
C THR A 81 -11.57 11.20 9.57
N PHE A 82 -11.27 10.10 10.22
CA PHE A 82 -12.21 9.03 10.58
C PHE A 82 -12.15 8.75 12.08
N PRO A 83 -12.61 9.69 12.92
CA PRO A 83 -12.58 9.51 14.38
C PRO A 83 -13.46 8.34 14.82
N HIS A 84 -13.05 7.64 15.86
CA HIS A 84 -13.79 6.49 16.39
C HIS A 84 -15.25 6.83 16.76
N SER A 85 -15.52 8.07 17.17
CA SER A 85 -16.91 8.54 17.44
C SER A 85 -17.81 8.52 16.20
N GLY A 86 -17.22 8.58 14.99
CA GLY A 86 -17.97 8.54 13.74
C GLY A 86 -18.01 7.15 13.09
N VAL A 87 -17.04 6.27 13.41
CA VAL A 87 -16.93 4.90 12.86
C VAL A 87 -16.52 3.96 13.99
N LEU A 88 -17.47 3.48 14.77
CA LEU A 88 -17.25 2.75 16.02
C LEU A 88 -16.50 1.41 15.88
N ASN A 89 -16.50 0.82 14.70
CA ASN A 89 -15.83 -0.44 14.42
C ASN A 89 -14.47 -0.30 13.78
N LEU A 90 -13.89 0.92 13.79
CA LEU A 90 -12.62 1.26 13.12
C LEU A 90 -11.60 1.85 14.10
N THR A 91 -10.35 1.36 14.01
CA THR A 91 -9.20 1.95 14.72
C THR A 91 -7.98 2.00 13.81
N PHE A 92 -7.04 2.93 14.10
CA PHE A 92 -5.80 3.09 13.36
C PHE A 92 -4.59 3.10 14.29
N HIS A 93 -3.50 2.40 13.89
CA HIS A 93 -2.30 2.27 14.71
C HIS A 93 -1.03 2.39 13.87
N VAL A 94 -0.01 3.04 14.43
CA VAL A 94 1.33 3.05 13.83
C VAL A 94 1.96 1.68 14.04
N TRP A 95 2.18 0.93 12.94
CA TRP A 95 2.78 -0.39 13.00
C TRP A 95 3.50 -0.76 11.71
N ASP A 96 4.66 -1.41 11.84
CA ASP A 96 5.42 -1.93 10.71
C ASP A 96 4.86 -3.30 10.27
N ALA A 97 4.52 -3.44 8.99
CA ALA A 97 4.01 -4.67 8.39
C ALA A 97 4.91 -5.90 8.65
N ARG A 98 6.23 -5.71 8.77
CA ARG A 98 7.20 -6.78 9.06
C ARG A 98 7.17 -7.29 10.49
N LYS A 99 6.55 -6.54 11.40
CA LYS A 99 6.52 -6.81 12.85
C LYS A 99 5.17 -7.31 13.35
N ILE A 100 4.24 -7.63 12.47
CA ILE A 100 2.96 -8.23 12.87
C ILE A 100 3.25 -9.62 13.44
N SER A 101 2.63 -9.93 14.59
CA SER A 101 2.82 -11.21 15.29
C SER A 101 1.65 -11.51 16.22
N PRO A 102 1.51 -12.72 16.75
CA PRO A 102 0.46 -13.06 17.72
C PRO A 102 0.53 -12.24 19.01
N ALA A 103 1.69 -11.66 19.34
CA ALA A 103 1.86 -10.75 20.47
C ALA A 103 1.38 -9.32 20.18
N THR A 104 1.13 -8.97 18.91
CA THR A 104 0.65 -7.65 18.52
C THR A 104 -0.71 -7.37 19.17
N ARG A 105 -0.84 -6.21 19.79
CA ARG A 105 -2.09 -5.73 20.40
C ARG A 105 -2.43 -4.38 19.78
N PHE A 106 -3.69 -4.19 19.48
CA PHE A 106 -4.22 -2.95 18.95
C PHE A 106 -5.15 -2.33 20.01
N PRO A 107 -4.65 -1.38 20.83
CA PRO A 107 -5.46 -0.73 21.88
C PRO A 107 -6.73 -0.08 21.29
N GLY A 108 -7.86 -0.21 21.99
CA GLY A 108 -9.12 0.36 21.53
C GLY A 108 -9.81 -0.39 20.39
N ALA A 109 -9.21 -1.43 19.83
CA ALA A 109 -9.91 -2.28 18.88
C ALA A 109 -11.10 -2.96 19.57
N PRO A 110 -12.33 -2.83 19.03
CA PRO A 110 -13.51 -3.39 19.69
C PRO A 110 -13.38 -4.92 19.83
N ALA A 111 -13.87 -5.44 20.95
CA ALA A 111 -13.95 -6.88 21.16
C ALA A 111 -14.94 -7.50 20.16
N SER A 112 -14.50 -8.53 19.42
CA SER A 112 -15.40 -9.25 18.52
C SER A 112 -16.46 -10.01 19.31
N ARG A 113 -17.73 -9.90 18.91
CA ARG A 113 -18.84 -10.68 19.48
C ARG A 113 -18.72 -12.20 19.27
N ARG A 114 -17.84 -12.65 18.34
CA ARG A 114 -17.61 -14.08 18.03
C ARG A 114 -16.70 -14.82 19.03
N ARG A 115 -16.16 -14.15 20.05
CA ARG A 115 -15.18 -14.76 20.97
C ARG A 115 -15.76 -15.85 21.89
N SER A 116 -17.07 -16.09 21.93
CA SER A 116 -17.69 -16.91 22.96
C SER A 116 -17.86 -18.41 22.64
N GLN A 117 -17.42 -18.91 21.47
CA GLN A 117 -17.75 -20.30 21.10
C GLN A 117 -16.57 -21.19 20.65
N VAL A 118 -15.34 -20.73 20.63
CA VAL A 118 -14.20 -21.63 20.31
C VAL A 118 -13.12 -21.50 21.39
N SER A 119 -13.23 -22.33 22.40
CA SER A 119 -12.18 -22.62 23.37
C SER A 119 -11.02 -23.32 22.64
N GLY A 120 -9.85 -22.68 22.57
CA GLY A 120 -8.63 -23.32 22.10
C GLY A 120 -7.86 -22.63 20.98
N VAL A 121 -8.41 -21.59 20.34
CA VAL A 121 -7.65 -20.82 19.35
C VAL A 121 -7.04 -19.60 20.04
N GLY A 122 -5.73 -19.57 20.19
CA GLY A 122 -4.99 -18.41 20.68
C GLY A 122 -5.37 -17.14 19.93
N ASN A 123 -5.01 -15.97 20.43
CA ASN A 123 -5.35 -14.60 19.99
C ASN A 123 -5.34 -14.29 18.48
N ALA A 124 -5.35 -15.27 17.60
CA ALA A 124 -5.52 -15.16 16.15
C ALA A 124 -6.89 -14.58 15.85
N ALA A 125 -6.93 -13.46 15.22
CA ALA A 125 -8.01 -12.59 15.42
C ALA A 125 -8.71 -12.10 14.16
N PHE A 126 -8.12 -12.26 12.96
CA PHE A 126 -8.66 -11.67 11.74
C PHE A 126 -9.21 -12.74 10.79
N ASP A 127 -10.37 -12.46 10.21
CA ASP A 127 -10.97 -13.24 9.13
C ASP A 127 -10.38 -12.82 7.78
N LEU A 128 -9.91 -11.57 7.69
CA LEU A 128 -9.31 -11.01 6.49
C LEU A 128 -8.10 -10.14 6.85
N ILE A 129 -6.97 -10.37 6.17
CA ILE A 129 -5.88 -9.40 6.07
C ILE A 129 -5.90 -8.83 4.67
N PHE A 130 -6.05 -7.52 4.59
CA PHE A 130 -6.11 -6.75 3.36
C PHE A 130 -4.90 -5.83 3.25
N SER A 131 -4.36 -5.64 2.05
CA SER A 131 -3.32 -4.64 1.80
C SER A 131 -3.46 -4.11 0.37
N ASN A 132 -3.61 -2.81 0.23
CA ASN A 132 -3.66 -2.18 -1.10
C ASN A 132 -2.62 -1.07 -1.23
N ALA A 133 -1.84 -1.11 -2.29
CA ALA A 133 -0.83 -0.11 -2.66
C ALA A 133 0.27 0.15 -1.60
N ALA A 134 0.56 -0.82 -0.73
CA ALA A 134 1.49 -0.67 0.39
C ALA A 134 2.71 -1.57 0.32
N LEU A 135 2.58 -2.87 0.05
CA LEU A 135 3.67 -3.81 0.26
C LEU A 135 4.90 -3.58 -0.64
N HIS A 136 4.79 -2.89 -1.75
CA HIS A 136 5.97 -2.54 -2.56
C HIS A 136 6.93 -1.55 -1.85
N TRP A 137 6.56 -1.02 -0.68
CA TRP A 137 7.43 -0.26 0.21
C TRP A 137 8.16 -1.12 1.25
N VAL A 138 7.78 -2.39 1.37
CA VAL A 138 8.29 -3.34 2.36
C VAL A 138 9.40 -4.18 1.73
N ASP A 139 10.55 -4.25 2.34
CA ASP A 139 11.71 -5.01 1.87
C ASP A 139 11.58 -6.53 2.15
N ASP A 140 10.98 -6.90 3.26
CA ASP A 140 10.82 -8.28 3.69
C ASP A 140 9.33 -8.72 3.66
N HIS A 141 8.89 -9.16 2.48
CA HIS A 141 7.55 -9.71 2.29
C HIS A 141 7.36 -11.04 3.01
N GLN A 142 8.42 -11.81 3.26
CA GLN A 142 8.32 -13.08 3.97
C GLN A 142 8.04 -12.85 5.47
N ALA A 143 8.64 -11.82 6.08
CA ALA A 143 8.30 -11.42 7.45
C ALA A 143 6.82 -10.99 7.54
N PHE A 144 6.33 -10.21 6.58
CA PHE A 144 4.90 -9.88 6.48
C PHE A 144 4.03 -11.13 6.37
N LEU A 145 4.34 -12.07 5.46
CA LEU A 145 3.57 -13.30 5.26
C LEU A 145 3.53 -14.17 6.53
N ARG A 146 4.67 -14.30 7.22
CA ARG A 146 4.74 -15.01 8.52
C ARG A 146 3.82 -14.37 9.55
N GLY A 147 3.87 -13.04 9.65
CA GLY A 147 3.00 -12.27 10.55
C GLY A 147 1.52 -12.43 10.18
N ALA A 148 1.17 -12.27 8.91
CA ALA A 148 -0.18 -12.44 8.42
C ALA A 148 -0.74 -13.85 8.71
N ALA A 149 0.05 -14.89 8.45
CA ALA A 149 -0.32 -16.27 8.76
C ALA A 149 -0.62 -16.48 10.24
N SER A 150 0.14 -15.83 11.13
CA SER A 150 -0.04 -15.96 12.58
C SER A 150 -1.24 -15.19 13.13
N MET A 151 -1.73 -14.18 12.40
CA MET A 151 -2.84 -13.31 12.81
C MET A 151 -4.17 -13.72 12.18
N LEU A 152 -4.17 -14.49 11.10
CA LEU A 152 -5.38 -15.02 10.47
C LEU A 152 -5.93 -16.22 11.22
N ALA A 153 -7.25 -16.27 11.35
CA ALA A 153 -7.96 -17.47 11.75
C ALA A 153 -7.79 -18.58 10.69
N PRO A 154 -7.93 -19.86 11.05
CA PRO A 154 -8.04 -20.93 10.05
C PRO A 154 -9.16 -20.63 9.06
N GLY A 155 -8.90 -20.78 7.76
CA GLY A 155 -9.83 -20.37 6.69
C GLY A 155 -9.89 -18.87 6.43
N GLY A 156 -9.16 -18.04 7.18
CA GLY A 156 -9.07 -16.61 6.96
C GLY A 156 -8.31 -16.27 5.67
N ARG A 157 -8.65 -15.14 5.05
CA ARG A 157 -8.14 -14.74 3.71
C ARG A 157 -7.04 -13.70 3.80
N LEU A 158 -6.07 -13.82 2.92
CA LEU A 158 -5.05 -12.80 2.62
C LEU A 158 -5.30 -12.23 1.24
N ILE A 159 -5.61 -10.94 1.17
CA ILE A 159 -5.88 -10.21 -0.08
C ILE A 159 -4.89 -9.06 -0.20
N VAL A 160 -4.06 -9.11 -1.21
CA VAL A 160 -3.04 -8.08 -1.47
C VAL A 160 -3.13 -7.58 -2.90
N SER A 161 -2.99 -6.26 -3.08
CA SER A 161 -2.73 -5.64 -4.37
C SER A 161 -1.64 -4.57 -4.22
N CYS A 162 -0.47 -4.79 -4.77
CA CYS A 162 0.66 -3.86 -4.70
C CYS A 162 1.36 -3.72 -6.05
N GLY A 163 2.33 -2.82 -6.17
CA GLY A 163 3.19 -2.77 -7.36
C GLY A 163 3.93 -4.10 -7.53
N GLY A 164 3.80 -4.73 -8.69
CA GLY A 164 4.47 -5.97 -9.06
C GLY A 164 5.63 -5.76 -10.04
N LYS A 165 6.27 -6.84 -10.47
CA LYS A 165 7.36 -6.81 -11.46
C LYS A 165 6.94 -6.04 -12.71
N GLY A 166 7.72 -5.02 -13.09
CA GLY A 166 7.44 -4.14 -14.23
C GLY A 166 6.53 -2.94 -13.92
N ASN A 167 6.11 -2.75 -12.66
CA ASN A 167 5.28 -1.60 -12.28
C ASN A 167 5.97 -0.26 -12.58
N ALA A 168 5.24 0.64 -13.24
CA ALA A 168 5.68 1.98 -13.62
C ALA A 168 7.04 2.01 -14.37
N TYR A 169 7.34 0.98 -15.14
CA TYR A 169 8.64 0.82 -15.81
C TYR A 169 9.01 2.01 -16.68
N ASP A 170 8.05 2.57 -17.42
CA ASP A 170 8.27 3.69 -18.34
C ASP A 170 8.65 4.98 -17.57
N VAL A 171 8.15 5.14 -16.35
CA VAL A 171 8.55 6.26 -15.46
C VAL A 171 10.01 6.10 -15.02
N PHE A 172 10.45 4.88 -14.72
CA PHE A 172 11.88 4.63 -14.44
C PHE A 172 12.77 4.93 -15.64
N LEU A 173 12.30 4.72 -16.87
CA LEU A 173 13.05 5.08 -18.09
C LEU A 173 13.22 6.61 -18.24
N ALA A 174 12.29 7.40 -17.73
CA ALA A 174 12.41 8.86 -17.70
C ALA A 174 13.26 9.35 -16.50
N LEU A 175 13.07 8.74 -15.33
CA LEU A 175 13.73 9.12 -14.07
C LEU A 175 15.24 8.88 -14.08
N ARG A 176 15.69 7.70 -14.56
CA ARG A 176 17.11 7.31 -14.52
C ARG A 176 18.03 8.26 -15.27
N PRO A 177 17.74 8.70 -16.51
CA PRO A 177 18.56 9.69 -17.19
C PRO A 177 18.57 11.04 -16.46
N GLU A 178 17.42 11.48 -15.92
CA GLU A 178 17.33 12.73 -15.17
C GLU A 178 18.26 12.72 -13.94
N MET A 179 18.20 11.68 -13.13
CA MET A 179 19.08 11.51 -11.95
C MET A 179 20.59 11.55 -12.29
N ARG A 180 20.98 11.16 -13.52
CA ARG A 180 22.38 11.12 -13.98
C ARG A 180 22.92 12.47 -14.42
N LEU A 181 22.09 13.47 -14.64
CA LEU A 181 22.53 14.80 -15.02
C LEU A 181 23.49 15.38 -13.97
N LYS A 182 24.50 16.14 -14.43
CA LYS A 182 25.56 16.73 -13.58
C LYS A 182 24.99 17.45 -12.36
N ARG A 183 23.89 18.18 -12.52
CA ARG A 183 23.21 18.95 -11.47
C ARG A 183 22.54 18.06 -10.40
N TRP A 184 22.04 16.85 -10.76
CA TRP A 184 21.28 15.98 -9.87
C TRP A 184 22.05 14.82 -9.29
N ARG A 185 23.03 14.25 -10.03
CA ARG A 185 23.70 12.98 -9.69
C ARG A 185 24.28 12.91 -8.27
N LYS A 186 24.68 14.06 -7.70
CA LYS A 186 25.23 14.14 -6.35
C LYS A 186 24.23 13.71 -5.27
N PHE A 187 22.92 13.96 -5.48
CA PHE A 187 21.85 13.65 -4.54
C PHE A 187 21.45 12.16 -4.56
N PHE A 188 21.83 11.43 -5.60
CA PHE A 188 21.47 10.02 -5.79
C PHE A 188 22.62 9.04 -5.52
N ARG A 189 23.76 9.52 -5.02
CA ARG A 189 24.85 8.66 -4.56
C ARG A 189 24.36 7.77 -3.42
N GLY A 190 24.67 6.46 -3.46
CA GLY A 190 24.25 5.50 -2.43
C GLY A 190 22.73 5.31 -2.33
N LEU A 191 21.97 5.62 -3.40
CA LEU A 191 20.55 5.31 -3.44
C LEU A 191 20.36 3.78 -3.48
N GLU A 192 19.83 3.24 -2.40
CA GLU A 192 19.35 1.86 -2.36
C GLU A 192 18.02 1.71 -3.11
N LYS A 193 17.65 0.47 -3.42
CA LYS A 193 16.39 0.15 -4.11
C LYS A 193 15.19 0.50 -3.20
N PRO A 194 14.38 1.51 -3.53
CA PRO A 194 13.33 1.95 -2.62
C PRO A 194 11.99 1.22 -2.78
N TYR A 195 11.83 0.43 -3.87
CA TYR A 195 10.62 -0.34 -4.14
C TYR A 195 10.95 -1.81 -4.36
N PHE A 196 10.08 -2.67 -3.87
CA PHE A 196 10.21 -4.12 -3.90
C PHE A 196 9.07 -4.71 -4.76
N PHE A 197 9.29 -4.76 -6.08
CA PHE A 197 8.33 -5.25 -7.06
C PHE A 197 8.58 -6.73 -7.33
N TYR A 198 7.89 -7.59 -6.58
CA TYR A 198 7.97 -9.02 -6.74
C TYR A 198 7.08 -9.55 -7.86
N SER A 199 7.32 -10.80 -8.27
CA SER A 199 6.58 -11.51 -9.30
C SER A 199 5.61 -12.54 -8.70
N PRO A 200 4.67 -13.09 -9.47
CA PRO A 200 3.85 -14.22 -9.04
C PRO A 200 4.69 -15.42 -8.56
N ALA A 201 5.77 -15.76 -9.29
CA ALA A 201 6.63 -16.89 -8.93
C ALA A 201 7.28 -16.75 -7.55
N ASP A 202 7.58 -15.52 -7.10
CA ASP A 202 8.09 -15.29 -5.74
C ASP A 202 7.03 -15.68 -4.70
N TYR A 203 5.79 -15.25 -4.88
CA TYR A 203 4.70 -15.51 -3.95
C TYR A 203 4.18 -16.95 -4.02
N GLU A 204 4.12 -17.56 -5.20
CA GLU A 204 3.80 -18.99 -5.36
C GLU A 204 4.77 -19.88 -4.58
N LYS A 205 6.05 -19.46 -4.52
CA LYS A 205 7.07 -20.13 -3.70
C LYS A 205 6.85 -19.87 -2.20
N TRP A 206 6.51 -18.64 -1.78
CA TRP A 206 6.49 -18.26 -0.37
C TRP A 206 5.19 -18.64 0.36
N LEU A 207 4.04 -18.50 -0.29
CA LEU A 207 2.74 -18.71 0.35
C LEU A 207 2.59 -20.09 1.01
N PRO A 208 2.95 -21.21 0.36
CA PRO A 208 2.86 -22.53 0.99
C PRO A 208 3.75 -22.68 2.23
N HIS A 209 4.94 -22.04 2.27
CA HIS A 209 5.84 -22.09 3.41
C HIS A 209 5.24 -21.46 4.68
N PHE A 210 4.30 -20.55 4.53
CA PHE A 210 3.59 -19.91 5.65
C PHE A 210 2.18 -20.48 5.86
N GLY A 211 1.85 -21.64 5.26
CA GLY A 211 0.57 -22.32 5.43
C GLY A 211 -0.59 -21.63 4.73
N PHE A 212 -0.35 -21.00 3.59
CA PHE A 212 -1.39 -20.48 2.72
C PHE A 212 -1.66 -21.40 1.55
N GLN A 213 -2.93 -21.63 1.27
CA GLN A 213 -3.39 -22.17 0.00
C GLN A 213 -3.63 -20.99 -0.96
N THR A 214 -3.00 -21.03 -2.11
CA THR A 214 -3.13 -20.00 -3.14
C THR A 214 -4.39 -20.20 -3.95
N HIS A 215 -5.26 -19.19 -4.00
CA HIS A 215 -6.38 -19.14 -4.95
C HIS A 215 -5.96 -18.43 -6.23
N ARG A 216 -5.26 -17.30 -6.10
CA ARG A 216 -4.75 -16.54 -7.24
C ARG A 216 -3.52 -15.75 -6.85
N VAL A 217 -2.51 -15.80 -7.72
CA VAL A 217 -1.38 -14.86 -7.73
C VAL A 217 -1.13 -14.46 -9.17
N SER A 218 -1.25 -13.19 -9.50
CA SER A 218 -1.13 -12.73 -10.89
C SER A 218 -0.62 -11.31 -11.00
N LEU A 219 -0.04 -10.97 -12.16
CA LEU A 219 0.21 -9.59 -12.54
C LEU A 219 -1.01 -9.06 -13.31
N ALA A 220 -1.62 -8.01 -12.80
CA ALA A 220 -2.75 -7.32 -13.43
C ALA A 220 -2.25 -5.99 -14.03
N PRO A 221 -2.27 -5.83 -15.37
CA PRO A 221 -1.97 -4.56 -15.98
C PRO A 221 -3.05 -3.53 -15.62
N LYS A 222 -2.64 -2.32 -15.31
CA LYS A 222 -3.50 -1.18 -14.99
C LYS A 222 -3.02 0.04 -15.74
N ASN A 223 -3.93 0.96 -16.00
CA ASN A 223 -3.63 2.25 -16.57
C ASN A 223 -4.01 3.33 -15.56
N ALA A 224 -3.01 4.07 -15.08
CA ALA A 224 -3.24 5.24 -14.25
C ALA A 224 -3.37 6.46 -15.17
N VAL A 225 -4.42 7.25 -14.97
CA VAL A 225 -4.72 8.42 -15.81
C VAL A 225 -4.63 9.68 -14.98
N TYR A 226 -3.88 10.65 -15.47
CA TYR A 226 -3.66 11.95 -14.82
C TYR A 226 -4.09 13.09 -15.74
N HIS A 227 -4.65 14.16 -15.15
CA HIS A 227 -5.07 15.34 -15.90
C HIS A 227 -3.84 16.20 -16.24
N GLY A 228 -3.38 16.06 -17.47
CA GLY A 228 -2.25 16.81 -18.00
C GLY A 228 -0.91 16.58 -17.28
N ARG A 229 0.05 17.42 -17.65
CA ARG A 229 1.40 17.43 -17.08
C ARG A 229 1.39 17.69 -15.57
N ASP A 230 0.54 18.59 -15.10
CA ASP A 230 0.51 18.99 -13.68
C ASP A 230 -0.05 17.89 -12.79
N GLY A 231 -1.09 17.18 -13.22
CA GLY A 231 -1.62 16.01 -12.52
C GLY A 231 -0.59 14.88 -12.44
N PHE A 232 0.18 14.65 -13.51
CA PHE A 232 1.26 13.68 -13.52
C PHE A 232 2.42 14.12 -12.60
N ALA A 233 2.80 15.40 -12.62
CA ALA A 233 3.83 15.95 -11.72
C ALA A 233 3.41 15.89 -10.25
N ALA A 234 2.14 16.12 -9.94
CA ALA A 234 1.59 15.99 -8.59
C ALA A 234 1.68 14.53 -8.10
N TRP A 235 1.37 13.56 -8.95
CA TRP A 235 1.56 12.15 -8.64
C TRP A 235 3.03 11.81 -8.41
N LEU A 236 3.96 12.31 -9.22
CA LEU A 236 5.40 12.14 -8.99
C LEU A 236 5.81 12.69 -7.61
N ARG A 237 5.30 13.89 -7.26
CA ARG A 237 5.59 14.53 -5.98
C ARG A 237 5.12 13.72 -4.79
N THR A 238 3.96 13.09 -4.87
CA THR A 238 3.30 12.42 -3.74
C THR A 238 3.65 10.93 -3.61
N THR A 239 4.10 10.27 -4.68
CA THR A 239 4.32 8.82 -4.67
C THR A 239 5.76 8.40 -4.99
N TRP A 240 6.58 9.31 -5.53
CA TRP A 240 8.00 9.03 -5.82
C TRP A 240 8.94 9.64 -4.79
N LEU A 241 8.48 9.70 -3.54
CA LEU A 241 9.16 10.33 -2.41
C LEU A 241 10.64 9.91 -2.22
N PRO A 242 11.03 8.63 -2.38
CA PRO A 242 12.43 8.22 -2.22
C PRO A 242 13.39 8.89 -3.19
N TYR A 243 12.89 9.38 -4.31
CA TYR A 243 13.68 10.12 -5.29
C TYR A 243 13.52 11.62 -5.08
N VAL A 244 12.30 12.10 -4.96
CA VAL A 244 11.99 13.53 -4.86
C VAL A 244 12.57 14.15 -3.60
N GLN A 245 12.50 13.46 -2.46
CA GLN A 245 12.98 13.99 -1.17
C GLN A 245 14.52 14.02 -1.04
N ARG A 246 15.25 13.33 -1.92
CA ARG A 246 16.71 13.46 -1.98
C ARG A 246 17.18 14.79 -2.55
N VAL A 247 16.34 15.42 -3.35
CA VAL A 247 16.62 16.74 -3.92
C VAL A 247 16.21 17.82 -2.91
N PRO A 248 17.04 18.88 -2.69
CA PRO A 248 16.68 20.02 -1.85
C PRO A 248 15.31 20.60 -2.18
N GLY A 249 14.61 21.12 -1.18
CA GLY A 249 13.21 21.54 -1.30
C GLY A 249 12.95 22.55 -2.42
N ASP A 250 13.81 23.54 -2.55
CA ASP A 250 13.80 24.60 -3.56
C ASP A 250 14.03 24.10 -5.01
N LEU A 251 14.69 22.94 -5.17
CA LEU A 251 15.02 22.35 -6.47
C LEU A 251 14.06 21.20 -6.87
N ARG A 252 13.17 20.75 -5.98
CA ARG A 252 12.30 19.59 -6.22
C ARG A 252 11.35 19.79 -7.40
N ALA A 253 10.80 20.99 -7.53
CA ALA A 253 9.88 21.30 -8.62
C ALA A 253 10.58 21.17 -9.99
N GLU A 254 11.82 21.66 -10.10
CA GLU A 254 12.62 21.56 -11.32
C GLU A 254 12.98 20.11 -11.64
N PHE A 255 13.36 19.30 -10.63
CA PHE A 255 13.65 17.89 -10.82
C PHE A 255 12.43 17.10 -11.32
N ILE A 256 11.25 17.32 -10.68
CA ILE A 256 9.99 16.70 -11.09
C ILE A 256 9.62 17.11 -12.51
N ALA A 257 9.77 18.39 -12.85
CA ALA A 257 9.52 18.90 -14.20
C ALA A 257 10.38 18.18 -15.23
N GLY A 258 11.68 18.03 -14.98
CA GLY A 258 12.60 17.32 -15.88
C GLY A 258 12.21 15.85 -16.09
N VAL A 259 11.76 15.15 -15.03
CA VAL A 259 11.25 13.78 -15.15
C VAL A 259 9.96 13.75 -15.96
N ALA A 260 9.04 14.68 -15.71
CA ALA A 260 7.77 14.76 -16.43
C ALA A 260 7.97 15.03 -17.93
N ASP A 261 8.83 15.97 -18.28
CA ASP A 261 9.12 16.33 -19.67
C ASP A 261 9.74 15.16 -20.44
N ARG A 262 10.67 14.42 -19.82
CA ARG A 262 11.24 13.19 -20.41
C ARG A 262 10.21 12.09 -20.61
N TYR A 263 9.26 11.95 -19.67
CA TYR A 263 8.19 10.99 -19.79
C TYR A 263 7.27 11.37 -20.96
N LEU A 264 6.80 12.60 -20.98
CA LEU A 264 5.86 13.11 -21.96
C LEU A 264 6.43 13.18 -23.39
N ALA A 265 7.74 13.35 -23.53
CA ALA A 265 8.41 13.29 -24.83
C ALA A 265 8.26 11.90 -25.52
N LYS A 266 8.06 10.82 -24.74
CA LYS A 266 7.84 9.45 -25.25
C LYS A 266 6.40 8.98 -25.13
N HIS A 267 5.65 9.57 -24.23
CA HIS A 267 4.26 9.23 -23.91
C HIS A 267 3.44 10.53 -23.87
N PRO A 268 3.17 11.15 -25.04
CA PRO A 268 2.43 12.40 -25.11
C PRO A 268 1.01 12.22 -24.55
N PRO A 269 0.40 13.29 -24.02
CA PRO A 269 -1.00 13.26 -23.61
C PRO A 269 -1.90 12.83 -24.76
N ASP A 270 -3.03 12.20 -24.43
CA ASP A 270 -4.06 11.84 -25.40
C ASP A 270 -4.82 13.09 -25.92
N ALA A 271 -5.77 12.88 -26.84
CA ALA A 271 -6.56 13.94 -27.46
C ALA A 271 -7.39 14.77 -26.42
N GLN A 272 -7.58 14.25 -25.21
CA GLN A 272 -8.24 14.93 -24.11
C GLN A 272 -7.22 15.56 -23.11
N GLY A 273 -5.95 15.60 -23.47
CA GLY A 273 -4.88 16.13 -22.62
C GLY A 273 -4.52 15.26 -21.43
N ARG A 274 -4.93 13.98 -21.39
CA ARG A 274 -4.67 13.09 -20.28
C ARG A 274 -3.35 12.33 -20.47
N VAL A 275 -2.61 12.19 -19.37
CA VAL A 275 -1.37 11.42 -19.30
C VAL A 275 -1.66 10.01 -18.80
N HIS A 276 -1.26 9.01 -19.55
CA HIS A 276 -1.43 7.61 -19.24
C HIS A 276 -0.14 6.99 -18.71
N VAL A 277 -0.21 6.32 -17.56
CA VAL A 277 0.93 5.59 -16.98
C VAL A 277 0.60 4.12 -16.86
N ARG A 278 1.34 3.30 -17.58
CA ARG A 278 1.23 1.85 -17.48
C ARG A 278 1.72 1.38 -16.12
N MET A 279 0.84 0.75 -15.38
CA MET A 279 1.12 0.16 -14.07
C MET A 279 0.98 -1.37 -14.15
N VAL A 280 1.64 -2.07 -13.25
CA VAL A 280 1.50 -3.52 -13.09
C VAL A 280 1.25 -3.80 -11.61
N ARG A 281 0.06 -4.36 -11.31
CA ARG A 281 -0.29 -4.75 -9.95
C ARG A 281 -0.02 -6.24 -9.76
N LEU A 282 0.65 -6.60 -8.67
CA LEU A 282 0.70 -7.96 -8.18
C LEU A 282 -0.53 -8.15 -7.28
N GLU A 283 -1.45 -9.01 -7.70
CA GLU A 283 -2.67 -9.35 -6.95
C GLU A 283 -2.53 -10.75 -6.37
N ILE A 284 -2.83 -10.87 -5.09
CA ILE A 284 -2.74 -12.12 -4.33
C ILE A 284 -4.07 -12.36 -3.62
N ASP A 285 -4.61 -13.57 -3.76
CA ASP A 285 -5.74 -14.10 -3.03
C ASP A 285 -5.34 -15.50 -2.51
N ALA A 286 -5.26 -15.63 -1.20
CA ALA A 286 -4.85 -16.86 -0.54
C ALA A 286 -5.63 -17.09 0.75
N VAL A 287 -5.76 -18.34 1.15
CA VAL A 287 -6.49 -18.77 2.36
C VAL A 287 -5.52 -19.44 3.32
N LYS A 288 -5.60 -19.08 4.60
CA LYS A 288 -4.87 -19.73 5.69
C LYS A 288 -5.45 -21.14 5.91
N GLN A 289 -4.59 -22.16 5.83
CA GLN A 289 -4.91 -23.54 6.19
C GLN A 289 -4.89 -23.77 7.70
#